data_97419061f63f273d1273b1c288d521d5
#
_entry.id   97419061f63f273d1273b1c288d521d5
#
_cell.length_a   1.000
_cell.length_b   1.000
_cell.length_c   1.000
_cell.angle_alpha   90.00
_cell.angle_beta   90.00
_cell.angle_gamma   90.00
#
_symmetry.space_group_name_H-M   'P 1'
#
loop_
_entity.id
_entity.type
_entity.pdbx_description
1 polymer ?
#
loop_
_entity_poly.entity_id
_entity_poly.type
_entity_poly.pdbx_seq_one_letter_code
_entity_poly.pdbx_strand_id
1 'polypeptide(L)'
;VPNPGNLVDGDTVTATATDPAGNTSLPGTGTVSADITAPVVALDDVLTNDSTPALTGTVNDPTATVVVNVDGVDYPAVNNGDGTWTLADNTLPTLADGPXTITVTATDAAGNVGNDTAVVLIRLHQMHRCLIRSMQQTQ
;
A
#
# COMPACT_ATOMS: atom_id res chain seq x y z
N VAL A 1 -11.79 24.84 4.73
CA VAL A 1 -10.60 25.67 4.48
C VAL A 1 -9.47 24.77 4.05
N PRO A 2 -8.89 25.02 2.89
CA PRO A 2 -7.78 24.19 2.47
C PRO A 2 -6.60 24.31 3.44
N ASN A 3 -5.96 23.21 3.67
CA ASN A 3 -4.78 23.19 4.51
C ASN A 3 -3.63 23.87 3.75
N PRO A 4 -3.07 24.95 4.29
CA PRO A 4 -1.99 25.64 3.57
C PRO A 4 -0.67 24.87 3.54
N GLY A 5 -0.63 23.70 4.13
CA GLY A 5 0.57 22.87 4.05
C GLY A 5 1.57 23.09 5.16
N ASN A 6 1.45 24.21 5.89
CA ASN A 6 2.35 24.46 6.99
C ASN A 6 1.67 24.32 8.35
N LEU A 7 0.41 23.90 8.38
CA LEU A 7 -0.25 23.59 9.65
C LEU A 7 0.14 22.19 10.09
N VAL A 8 0.29 22.03 11.39
CA VAL A 8 0.59 20.73 11.95
C VAL A 8 -0.49 20.34 12.94
N ASP A 9 -0.50 19.07 13.28
CA ASP A 9 -1.47 18.55 14.23
C ASP A 9 -1.34 19.30 15.56
N GLY A 10 -2.47 19.80 16.05
CA GLY A 10 -2.48 20.55 17.29
C GLY A 10 -2.45 22.06 17.14
N ASP A 11 -2.22 22.57 15.94
CA ASP A 11 -2.29 24.01 15.71
C ASP A 11 -3.70 24.52 15.98
N THR A 12 -3.78 25.73 16.51
CA THR A 12 -5.07 26.35 16.81
C THR A 12 -5.42 27.36 15.72
N VAL A 13 -6.64 27.27 15.23
CA VAL A 13 -7.15 28.19 14.23
C VAL A 13 -8.25 29.02 14.87
N THR A 14 -8.19 30.33 14.72
CA THR A 14 -9.18 31.24 15.30
C THR A 14 -9.91 31.97 14.17
N ALA A 15 -11.24 32.04 14.29
CA ALA A 15 -12.05 32.73 13.33
C ALA A 15 -13.01 33.67 14.04
N THR A 16 -13.29 34.82 13.41
CA THR A 16 -14.29 35.76 13.91
C THR A 16 -15.21 36.14 12.76
N ALA A 17 -16.37 36.64 13.12
CA ALA A 17 -17.33 37.14 12.13
C ALA A 17 -17.78 38.52 12.55
N THR A 18 -17.90 39.43 11.59
CA THR A 18 -18.35 40.81 11.83
C THR A 18 -19.59 41.07 10.97
N ASP A 19 -20.66 41.54 11.58
CA ASP A 19 -21.87 41.83 10.81
C ASP A 19 -21.78 43.19 10.11
N PRO A 20 -22.72 43.53 9.25
CA PRO A 20 -22.64 44.78 8.51
C PRO A 20 -22.66 46.03 9.38
N ALA A 21 -23.16 45.96 10.59
CA ALA A 21 -23.15 47.09 11.51
C ALA A 21 -21.83 47.22 12.26
N GLY A 22 -20.90 46.35 12.03
CA GLY A 22 -19.60 46.41 12.68
C GLY A 22 -19.49 45.63 13.96
N ASN A 23 -20.50 44.88 14.33
CA ASN A 23 -20.42 44.06 15.53
C ASN A 23 -19.65 42.79 15.25
N THR A 24 -18.66 42.56 16.07
CA THR A 24 -17.81 41.39 15.89
C THR A 24 -18.20 40.30 16.87
N SER A 25 -18.35 39.08 16.37
CA SER A 25 -18.69 37.96 17.21
C SER A 25 -17.50 37.61 18.11
N LEU A 26 -17.79 36.86 19.17
CA LEU A 26 -16.71 36.30 19.96
C LEU A 26 -15.91 35.37 19.06
N PRO A 27 -14.58 35.35 19.25
CA PRO A 27 -13.78 34.47 18.39
C PRO A 27 -14.11 33.01 18.66
N GLY A 28 -14.26 32.27 17.59
CA GLY A 28 -14.36 30.83 17.67
C GLY A 28 -12.98 30.23 17.42
N THR A 29 -12.67 29.20 18.15
CA THR A 29 -11.38 28.53 17.98
C THR A 29 -11.59 27.06 17.69
N GLY A 30 -10.70 26.52 16.90
CA GLY A 30 -10.68 25.10 16.61
C GLY A 30 -9.24 24.63 16.51
N THR A 31 -9.03 23.34 16.66
CA THR A 31 -7.71 22.75 16.57
C THR A 31 -7.58 22.04 15.23
N VAL A 32 -6.48 22.31 14.53
CA VAL A 32 -6.18 21.60 13.29
C VAL A 32 -5.79 20.17 13.64
N SER A 33 -6.47 19.23 13.03
CA SER A 33 -6.17 17.82 13.21
C SER A 33 -5.65 17.29 11.88
N ALA A 34 -4.35 17.45 11.66
CA ALA A 34 -3.73 17.00 10.42
C ALA A 34 -3.26 15.57 10.58
N ASP A 35 -3.62 14.73 9.61
CA ASP A 35 -3.14 13.35 9.58
C ASP A 35 -1.85 13.34 8.79
N ILE A 36 -0.73 13.20 9.50
CA ILE A 36 0.58 13.16 8.88
C ILE A 36 1.25 11.78 9.05
N THR A 37 0.48 10.79 9.45
CA THR A 37 1.02 9.45 9.69
C THR A 37 0.67 8.56 8.51
N ALA A 38 1.70 8.05 7.83
CA ALA A 38 1.49 7.14 6.73
C ALA A 38 1.01 5.78 7.24
N PRO A 39 0.17 5.08 6.48
CA PRO A 39 -0.18 3.72 6.87
C PRO A 39 1.05 2.82 6.82
N VAL A 40 1.05 1.82 7.68
CA VAL A 40 2.09 0.80 7.67
C VAL A 40 1.56 -0.39 6.88
N VAL A 41 2.23 -0.71 5.78
CA VAL A 41 1.83 -1.80 4.90
C VAL A 41 2.99 -2.76 4.80
N ALA A 42 2.67 -4.03 4.66
CA ALA A 42 3.69 -5.06 4.49
C ALA A 42 3.22 -6.06 3.45
N LEU A 43 4.18 -6.59 2.71
CA LEU A 43 3.95 -7.60 1.70
C LEU A 43 4.75 -8.84 2.08
N ASP A 44 4.08 -9.97 2.18
CA ASP A 44 4.74 -11.22 2.53
C ASP A 44 5.54 -11.73 1.34
N ASP A 45 6.74 -12.24 1.62
CA ASP A 45 7.51 -12.93 0.59
C ASP A 45 6.76 -14.18 0.15
N VAL A 46 6.84 -14.49 -1.15
CA VAL A 46 6.09 -15.60 -1.72
C VAL A 46 7.05 -16.53 -2.45
N LEU A 47 6.87 -17.82 -2.23
CA LEU A 47 7.54 -18.87 -3.01
C LEU A 47 6.42 -19.72 -3.61
N THR A 48 6.35 -19.76 -4.94
CA THR A 48 5.21 -20.39 -5.58
C THR A 48 5.57 -20.87 -6.98
N ASN A 49 4.83 -21.86 -7.46
CA ASN A 49 4.92 -22.27 -8.86
C ASN A 49 3.80 -21.66 -9.71
N ASP A 50 3.06 -20.73 -9.16
CA ASP A 50 1.98 -20.04 -9.88
C ASP A 50 2.56 -18.74 -10.44
N SER A 51 2.63 -18.62 -11.75
CA SER A 51 3.21 -17.44 -12.39
C SER A 51 2.32 -16.21 -12.31
N THR A 52 1.09 -16.35 -11.84
CA THR A 52 0.19 -15.23 -11.61
C THR A 52 -0.38 -15.34 -10.19
N PRO A 53 0.49 -15.27 -9.17
CA PRO A 53 0.06 -15.65 -7.82
C PRO A 53 -0.82 -14.60 -7.17
N ALA A 54 -1.65 -15.06 -6.24
CA ALA A 54 -2.29 -14.13 -5.32
C ALA A 54 -1.25 -13.61 -4.34
N LEU A 55 -1.41 -12.36 -3.94
CA LEU A 55 -0.51 -11.74 -2.97
C LEU A 55 -1.31 -11.30 -1.77
N THR A 56 -0.65 -11.28 -0.63
CA THR A 56 -1.32 -10.87 0.60
C THR A 56 -0.30 -10.23 1.53
N GLY A 57 -0.81 -9.46 2.46
CA GLY A 57 0.02 -8.82 3.46
C GLY A 57 -0.84 -8.12 4.48
N THR A 58 -0.25 -7.18 5.17
CA THR A 58 -0.93 -6.44 6.22
C THR A 58 -0.94 -4.95 5.92
N VAL A 59 -1.95 -4.27 6.45
CA VAL A 59 -2.05 -2.82 6.39
C VAL A 59 -2.80 -2.37 7.64
N ASN A 60 -2.22 -1.42 8.36
CA ASN A 60 -2.79 -1.05 9.66
C ASN A 60 -3.96 -0.07 9.55
N ASP A 61 -4.25 0.43 8.36
CA ASP A 61 -5.34 1.38 8.15
C ASP A 61 -6.42 0.72 7.30
N PRO A 62 -7.58 0.39 7.88
CA PRO A 62 -8.61 -0.34 7.13
C PRO A 62 -9.24 0.46 6.00
N THR A 63 -8.98 1.75 5.90
CA THR A 63 -9.53 2.57 4.83
C THR A 63 -8.48 2.97 3.80
N ALA A 64 -7.22 2.56 3.96
CA ALA A 64 -6.17 2.92 3.01
C ALA A 64 -6.40 2.23 1.68
N THR A 65 -5.99 2.90 0.61
CA THR A 65 -5.97 2.31 -0.72
C THR A 65 -4.66 1.55 -0.88
N VAL A 66 -4.74 0.30 -1.31
CA VAL A 66 -3.56 -0.56 -1.45
C VAL A 66 -3.35 -0.86 -2.92
N VAL A 67 -2.11 -0.66 -3.39
CA VAL A 67 -1.74 -0.88 -4.78
C VAL A 67 -0.45 -1.67 -4.81
N VAL A 68 -0.40 -2.66 -5.70
CA VAL A 68 0.80 -3.47 -5.90
C VAL A 68 1.43 -3.04 -7.23
N ASN A 69 2.74 -2.78 -7.22
CA ASN A 69 3.46 -2.38 -8.41
C ASN A 69 4.39 -3.50 -8.84
N VAL A 70 4.26 -3.91 -10.09
CA VAL A 70 5.08 -4.95 -10.69
C VAL A 70 5.62 -4.40 -12.01
N ASP A 71 6.93 -4.28 -12.11
CA ASP A 71 7.59 -3.81 -13.33
C ASP A 71 7.04 -2.47 -13.83
N GLY A 72 6.72 -1.57 -12.88
CA GLY A 72 6.24 -0.26 -13.22
C GLY A 72 4.74 -0.16 -13.49
N VAL A 73 4.00 -1.25 -13.34
CA VAL A 73 2.56 -1.26 -13.57
C VAL A 73 1.84 -1.47 -12.24
N ASP A 74 0.84 -0.66 -11.98
CA ASP A 74 0.07 -0.71 -10.74
C ASP A 74 -1.14 -1.62 -10.88
N TYR A 75 -1.36 -2.43 -9.83
CA TYR A 75 -2.51 -3.34 -9.77
C TYR A 75 -3.23 -3.07 -8.44
N PRO A 76 -4.48 -2.65 -8.48
CA PRO A 76 -5.19 -2.35 -7.24
C PRO A 76 -5.47 -3.62 -6.44
N ALA A 77 -5.16 -3.57 -5.16
CA ALA A 77 -5.43 -4.68 -4.26
C ALA A 77 -6.65 -4.35 -3.40
N VAL A 78 -7.15 -5.36 -2.71
CA VAL A 78 -8.30 -5.19 -1.84
C VAL A 78 -7.81 -5.04 -0.41
N ASN A 79 -8.19 -3.95 0.24
CA ASN A 79 -7.99 -3.78 1.67
C ASN A 79 -9.17 -4.46 2.36
N ASN A 80 -8.88 -5.52 3.09
CA ASN A 80 -9.95 -6.35 3.65
C ASN A 80 -10.62 -5.71 4.85
N GLY A 81 -10.01 -4.67 5.42
CA GLY A 81 -10.60 -3.96 6.55
C GLY A 81 -10.34 -4.61 7.90
N ASP A 82 -9.60 -5.70 7.93
CA ASP A 82 -9.30 -6.42 9.17
C ASP A 82 -7.82 -6.42 9.49
N GLY A 83 -7.04 -5.56 8.85
CA GLY A 83 -5.60 -5.50 9.02
C GLY A 83 -4.83 -6.20 7.93
N THR A 84 -5.52 -6.79 6.95
CA THR A 84 -4.88 -7.48 5.84
C THR A 84 -5.35 -6.91 4.51
N TRP A 85 -4.57 -7.20 3.47
CA TRP A 85 -4.96 -6.87 2.10
C TRP A 85 -4.66 -8.08 1.23
N THR A 86 -5.33 -8.15 0.08
CA THR A 86 -5.21 -9.27 -0.85
C THR A 86 -5.24 -8.76 -2.28
N LEU A 87 -4.35 -9.31 -3.11
CA LEU A 87 -4.45 -9.18 -4.56
C LEU A 87 -4.83 -10.54 -5.11
N ALA A 88 -5.94 -10.58 -5.82
CA ALA A 88 -6.53 -11.85 -6.26
C ALA A 88 -5.60 -12.60 -7.20
N ASP A 89 -5.69 -13.92 -7.14
CA ASP A 89 -4.97 -14.79 -8.05
C ASP A 89 -5.34 -14.42 -9.50
N ASN A 90 -4.37 -14.50 -10.38
CA ASN A 90 -4.54 -14.19 -11.81
C ASN A 90 -4.76 -12.71 -12.11
N THR A 91 -4.50 -11.81 -11.16
CA THR A 91 -4.54 -10.38 -11.42
C THR A 91 -3.23 -9.90 -12.04
N LEU A 92 -2.12 -10.46 -11.59
CA LEU A 92 -0.80 -10.05 -12.08
C LEU A 92 -0.56 -10.61 -13.48
N PRO A 93 0.32 -9.97 -14.24
CA PRO A 93 0.77 -10.59 -15.49
C PRO A 93 1.59 -11.83 -15.20
N THR A 94 1.79 -12.65 -16.20
CA THR A 94 2.62 -13.84 -16.05
C THR A 94 4.03 -13.44 -15.66
N LEU A 95 4.47 -13.89 -14.51
CA LEU A 95 5.80 -13.58 -14.00
C LEU A 95 6.79 -14.62 -14.48
N ALA A 96 8.01 -14.19 -14.75
CA ALA A 96 9.06 -15.10 -15.18
C ALA A 96 9.54 -15.95 -14.01
N ASP A 97 10.03 -17.13 -14.33
CA ASP A 97 10.69 -17.98 -13.34
C ASP A 97 11.82 -17.20 -12.69
N GLY A 98 11.90 -17.25 -11.37
CA GLY A 98 12.90 -16.51 -10.62
C GLY A 98 12.29 -15.43 -9.76
N PRO A 99 13.14 -14.62 -9.17
CA PRO A 99 12.66 -13.58 -8.24
C PRO A 99 12.11 -12.34 -8.94
N UNK A 100 10.99 -11.81 -8.43
CA UNK A 100 10.52 -10.70 -8.89
C UNK A 100 10.37 -9.89 -7.80
N THR A 101 10.82 -8.76 -7.79
CA THR A 101 10.64 -7.81 -6.70
C THR A 101 9.38 -6.99 -6.94
N ILE A 102 8.57 -6.94 -5.92
CA ILE A 102 7.26 -6.32 -6.00
C ILE A 102 7.13 -5.31 -4.88
N THR A 103 6.55 -4.16 -5.16
CA THR A 103 6.34 -3.11 -4.18
C THR A 103 4.85 -2.94 -3.93
N VAL A 104 4.46 -2.85 -2.65
CA VAL A 104 3.10 -2.52 -2.29
C VAL A 104 3.08 -1.13 -1.68
N THR A 105 2.06 -0.36 -2.00
CA THR A 105 1.89 1.01 -1.54
C THR A 105 0.51 1.17 -0.95
N ALA A 106 0.44 1.77 0.23
CA ALA A 106 -0.83 2.09 0.85
C ALA A 106 -0.93 3.60 1.03
N THR A 107 -2.06 4.15 0.68
CA THR A 107 -2.31 5.59 0.77
C THR A 107 -3.55 5.82 1.63
N ASP A 108 -3.43 6.64 2.65
CA ASP A 108 -4.58 6.91 3.50
C ASP A 108 -5.44 8.04 2.93
N ALA A 109 -6.54 8.33 3.62
CA ALA A 109 -7.48 9.34 3.13
C ALA A 109 -6.88 10.74 3.10
N ALA A 110 -5.84 10.99 3.88
CA ALA A 110 -5.17 12.28 3.90
C ALA A 110 -4.06 12.39 2.85
N GLY A 111 -3.77 11.30 2.13
CA GLY A 111 -2.74 11.30 1.10
C GLY A 111 -1.37 10.85 1.57
N ASN A 112 -1.25 10.40 2.81
CA ASN A 112 0.04 9.88 3.30
C ASN A 112 0.28 8.49 2.73
N VAL A 113 1.52 8.23 2.33
CA VAL A 113 1.88 7.03 1.58
C VAL A 113 2.91 6.21 2.36
N GLY A 114 2.61 4.92 2.53
CA GLY A 114 3.57 3.95 3.05
C GLY A 114 3.79 2.86 2.04
N ASN A 115 4.93 2.20 2.09
CA ASN A 115 5.20 1.12 1.14
C ASN A 115 6.11 0.07 1.74
N ASP A 116 6.14 -1.07 1.06
CA ASP A 116 7.02 -2.17 1.41
C ASP A 116 7.38 -2.92 0.14
N THR A 117 8.47 -3.64 0.19
CA THR A 117 8.97 -4.39 -0.95
C THR A 117 9.22 -5.83 -0.51
N ALA A 118 8.88 -6.77 -1.38
CA ALA A 118 9.11 -8.17 -1.09
C ALA A 118 9.47 -8.90 -2.37
N VAL A 119 9.99 -10.09 -2.20
CA VAL A 119 10.39 -10.93 -3.32
C VAL A 119 9.33 -12.01 -3.50
N VAL A 120 8.80 -12.09 -4.72
CA VAL A 120 7.97 -13.22 -5.14
C VAL A 120 8.86 -14.12 -5.97
N LEU A 121 9.12 -15.31 -5.48
CA LEU A 121 10.02 -16.24 -6.16
C LEU A 121 9.17 -17.28 -6.88
N ILE A 122 9.25 -17.25 -8.19
CA ILE A 122 8.49 -18.14 -9.07
C ILE A 122 9.38 -19.33 -9.43
N ARG A 123 8.89 -20.53 -9.18
CA ARG A 123 9.63 -21.74 -9.44
C ARG A 123 8.83 -22.67 -10.34
N LEU A 124 8.70 -22.25 -11.59
CA LEU A 124 7.85 -22.97 -12.53
C LEU A 124 8.42 -24.31 -12.96
N HIS A 125 9.75 -24.43 -12.96
CA HIS A 125 10.40 -25.61 -13.54
C HIS A 125 11.25 -26.37 -12.53
N GLN A 126 10.88 -26.27 -11.26
CA GLN A 126 11.70 -26.89 -10.23
C GLN A 126 11.82 -28.41 -10.41
N MET A 127 10.68 -29.06 -10.69
CA MET A 127 10.71 -30.50 -10.88
C MET A 127 11.43 -30.88 -12.17
N HIS A 128 11.29 -30.06 -13.20
CA HIS A 128 11.99 -30.30 -14.45
C HIS A 128 13.50 -30.23 -14.26
N ARG A 129 13.96 -29.28 -13.47
CA ARG A 129 15.40 -29.18 -13.18
C ARG A 129 15.91 -30.39 -12.43
N CYS A 130 15.16 -30.86 -11.46
CA CYS A 130 15.54 -32.03 -10.70
C CYS A 130 15.66 -33.25 -11.60
N LEU A 131 14.73 -33.40 -12.53
CA LEU A 131 14.75 -34.51 -13.45
C LEU A 131 15.96 -34.48 -14.35
N ILE A 132 16.30 -33.33 -14.90
CA ILE A 132 17.46 -33.18 -15.77
C ILE A 132 18.74 -33.50 -15.00
N ARG A 133 18.83 -32.99 -13.77
CA ARG A 133 20.04 -33.26 -12.97
C ARG A 133 20.20 -34.74 -12.68
N SER A 134 19.10 -35.40 -12.39
CA SER A 134 19.14 -36.84 -12.10
C SER A 134 19.60 -37.60 -13.33
N MET A 135 19.15 -37.25 -14.51
CA MET A 135 19.57 -37.91 -15.72
C MET A 135 21.03 -37.69 -16.00
N GLN A 136 21.55 -36.51 -15.69
CA GLN A 136 22.98 -36.24 -15.89
C GLN A 136 23.85 -37.06 -14.96
N GLN A 137 23.38 -37.36 -13.78
CA GLN A 137 24.15 -38.10 -12.82
C GLN A 137 24.28 -39.58 -13.16
N THR A 138 23.38 -40.07 -13.97
CA THR A 138 23.40 -41.48 -14.33
C THR A 138 24.35 -41.79 -15.49
N GLN A 139 25.03 -40.86 -16.03
CA GLN A 139 25.96 -41.08 -17.12
C GLN A 139 27.37 -41.43 -16.65
#